data_2a816fcf05384df6312a03a3b4a3e78f
#
_entry.id   2a816fcf05384df6312a03a3b4a3e78f
#
_cell.length_a   1.000
_cell.length_b   1.000
_cell.length_c   1.000
_cell.angle_alpha   90.00
_cell.angle_beta   90.00
_cell.angle_gamma   90.00
#
_symmetry.space_group_name_H-M   'P 1'
#
loop_
_entity.id
_entity.type
_entity.pdbx_description
1 polymer ?
#
loop_
_entity_poly.entity_id
_entity_poly.type
_entity_poly.pdbx_seq_one_letter_code
_entity_poly.pdbx_strand_id
1 'polypeptide(L)'
;MAMTLREARLPLAEAPAEGMRLLVDLAGHRIGVFHLEGAYFALADRCPHRGAPLCSSGEVVSAVEGVGDERRVTREGALVRCPWHKWDFDIASGRCEVDARLRVRRYAVRVEGCELVVSLDGAPVAG
;
A
#
# COMPACT_ATOMS: atom_id res chain seq x y z
N MET A 1 1.75 -20.56 1.06
CA MET A 1 0.70 -19.59 1.42
C MET A 1 -0.65 -20.27 1.45
N ALA A 2 -1.40 -20.08 2.53
CA ALA A 2 -2.73 -20.66 2.69
C ALA A 2 -3.78 -19.57 2.44
N MET A 3 -4.87 -19.94 1.76
CA MET A 3 -5.93 -18.97 1.45
C MET A 3 -7.31 -19.57 1.73
N THR A 4 -8.18 -18.71 2.23
CA THR A 4 -9.61 -18.95 2.25
C THR A 4 -10.26 -17.95 1.30
N LEU A 5 -11.59 -17.87 1.27
CA LEU A 5 -12.28 -16.88 0.44
C LEU A 5 -12.07 -15.45 0.93
N ARG A 6 -11.62 -15.27 2.17
CA ARG A 6 -11.50 -13.94 2.77
C ARG A 6 -10.11 -13.60 3.30
N GLU A 7 -9.22 -14.57 3.44
CA GLU A 7 -7.89 -14.34 4.02
C GLU A 7 -6.80 -15.07 3.26
N ALA A 8 -5.65 -14.41 3.16
CA ALA A 8 -4.42 -15.03 2.73
C ALA A 8 -3.47 -15.02 3.91
N ARG A 9 -2.85 -16.16 4.19
CA ARG A 9 -1.88 -16.31 5.28
C ARG A 9 -0.56 -16.78 4.69
N LEU A 10 0.52 -16.09 5.02
CA LEU A 10 1.85 -16.46 4.56
C LEU A 10 2.83 -16.39 5.72
N PRO A 11 3.89 -17.23 5.68
CA PRO A 11 4.92 -17.13 6.70
C PRO A 11 5.51 -15.74 6.75
N LEU A 12 5.77 -15.25 7.96
CA LEU A 12 6.34 -13.91 8.12
C LEU A 12 7.70 -13.78 7.42
N ALA A 13 8.42 -14.89 7.29
CA ALA A 13 9.69 -14.92 6.57
C ALA A 13 9.54 -14.63 5.07
N GLU A 14 8.33 -14.80 4.51
CA GLU A 14 8.03 -14.52 3.11
C GLU A 14 7.38 -13.14 2.92
N ALA A 15 7.11 -12.41 4.00
CA ALA A 15 6.57 -11.07 3.94
C ALA A 15 7.60 -10.13 3.31
N PRO A 16 7.15 -9.00 2.71
CA PRO A 16 8.10 -8.06 2.13
C PRO A 16 9.02 -7.46 3.19
N ALA A 17 10.28 -7.25 2.83
CA ALA A 17 11.24 -6.55 3.68
C ALA A 17 10.85 -5.09 3.81
N GLU A 18 11.43 -4.42 4.80
CA GLU A 18 11.20 -2.99 5.01
C GLU A 18 11.45 -2.20 3.71
N GLY A 19 10.49 -1.36 3.34
CA GLY A 19 10.55 -0.57 2.11
C GLY A 19 10.16 -1.32 0.84
N MET A 20 9.83 -2.60 0.95
CA MET A 20 9.48 -3.45 -0.19
C MET A 20 7.97 -3.74 -0.22
N ARG A 21 7.54 -4.38 -1.29
CA ARG A 21 6.13 -4.74 -1.47
C ARG A 21 6.00 -6.15 -2.04
N LEU A 22 4.84 -6.76 -1.79
CA LEU A 22 4.49 -8.08 -2.29
C LEU A 22 3.08 -8.02 -2.87
N LEU A 23 2.86 -8.64 -4.02
CA LEU A 23 1.53 -8.73 -4.61
C LEU A 23 0.87 -10.05 -4.19
N VAL A 24 -0.40 -9.96 -3.80
CA VAL A 24 -1.20 -11.09 -3.38
C VAL A 24 -2.52 -11.06 -4.14
N ASP A 25 -2.90 -12.20 -4.73
CA ASP A 25 -4.24 -12.36 -5.30
C ASP A 25 -5.10 -13.11 -4.31
N LEU A 26 -6.20 -12.51 -3.90
CA LEU A 26 -7.10 -13.10 -2.91
C LEU A 26 -8.54 -13.01 -3.42
N ALA A 27 -9.13 -14.14 -3.76
CA ALA A 27 -10.50 -14.24 -4.27
C ALA A 27 -10.78 -13.26 -5.43
N GLY A 28 -9.84 -13.14 -6.36
CA GLY A 28 -9.95 -12.25 -7.51
C GLY A 28 -9.55 -10.81 -7.24
N HIS A 29 -9.17 -10.48 -6.02
CA HIS A 29 -8.68 -9.13 -5.67
C HIS A 29 -7.16 -9.12 -5.69
N ARG A 30 -6.58 -8.26 -6.52
CA ARG A 30 -5.13 -8.07 -6.52
C ARG A 30 -4.78 -7.01 -5.49
N ILE A 31 -3.91 -7.39 -4.57
CA ILE A 31 -3.57 -6.57 -3.40
C ILE A 31 -2.07 -6.39 -3.33
N GLY A 32 -1.62 -5.15 -3.11
CA GLY A 32 -0.22 -4.87 -2.82
C GLY A 32 -0.03 -4.73 -1.32
N VAL A 33 0.90 -5.50 -0.76
CA VAL A 33 1.26 -5.42 0.65
C VAL A 33 2.59 -4.69 0.75
N PHE A 34 2.62 -3.60 1.51
CA PHE A 34 3.80 -2.76 1.69
C PHE A 34 4.30 -2.86 3.13
N HIS A 35 5.61 -2.80 3.30
CA HIS A 35 6.22 -2.79 4.63
C HIS A 35 6.93 -1.46 4.84
N LEU A 36 6.40 -0.63 5.73
CA LEU A 36 6.93 0.71 6.01
C LEU A 36 7.03 0.95 7.51
N GLU A 37 8.21 1.35 7.97
CA GLU A 37 8.45 1.71 9.37
C GLU A 37 7.95 0.66 10.36
N GLY A 38 8.22 -0.60 10.07
CA GLY A 38 7.85 -1.72 10.92
C GLY A 38 6.39 -2.15 10.84
N ALA A 39 5.58 -1.51 10.00
CA ALA A 39 4.16 -1.85 9.83
C ALA A 39 3.86 -2.31 8.41
N TYR A 40 2.81 -3.10 8.27
CA TYR A 40 2.34 -3.58 6.98
C TYR A 40 1.07 -2.88 6.58
N PHE A 41 0.96 -2.54 5.29
CA PHE A 41 -0.22 -1.88 4.72
C PHE A 41 -0.62 -2.60 3.44
N ALA A 42 -1.91 -2.82 3.25
CA ALA A 42 -2.42 -3.52 2.08
C ALA A 42 -3.36 -2.62 1.29
N LEU A 43 -3.06 -2.42 0.01
CA LEU A 43 -3.83 -1.57 -0.88
C LEU A 43 -4.29 -2.36 -2.10
N ALA A 44 -5.45 -2.01 -2.64
CA ALA A 44 -5.89 -2.55 -3.91
C ALA A 44 -4.90 -2.16 -5.02
N ASP A 45 -4.59 -3.10 -5.90
CA ASP A 45 -3.74 -2.83 -7.07
C ASP A 45 -4.58 -2.16 -8.16
N ARG A 46 -5.21 -1.05 -7.79
CA ARG A 46 -6.08 -0.31 -8.70
C ARG A 46 -6.15 1.15 -8.28
N CYS A 47 -5.66 2.03 -9.15
CA CYS A 47 -5.77 3.46 -8.93
C CYS A 47 -7.24 3.89 -9.02
N PRO A 48 -7.80 4.56 -8.01
CA PRO A 48 -9.20 4.96 -8.04
C PRO A 48 -9.53 5.99 -9.12
N HIS A 49 -8.51 6.66 -9.67
CA HIS A 49 -8.70 7.65 -10.72
C HIS A 49 -9.07 7.02 -12.07
N ARG A 50 -8.30 6.00 -12.52
CA ARG A 50 -8.51 5.39 -13.84
C ARG A 50 -8.32 3.87 -13.85
N GLY A 51 -8.13 3.26 -12.70
CA GLY A 51 -7.97 1.81 -12.62
C GLY A 51 -6.60 1.27 -13.00
N ALA A 52 -5.57 2.14 -13.04
CA ALA A 52 -4.21 1.71 -13.31
C ALA A 52 -3.69 0.73 -12.25
N PRO A 53 -2.73 -0.16 -12.61
CA PRO A 53 -2.15 -1.11 -11.65
C PRO A 53 -1.19 -0.40 -10.69
N LEU A 54 -1.76 0.21 -9.66
CA LEU A 54 -1.06 1.08 -8.74
C LEU A 54 0.07 0.40 -7.96
N CYS A 55 -0.19 -0.81 -7.45
CA CYS A 55 0.79 -1.50 -6.61
C CYS A 55 1.83 -2.28 -7.42
N SER A 56 1.39 -2.89 -8.52
CA SER A 56 2.30 -3.71 -9.35
C SER A 56 3.19 -2.87 -10.25
N SER A 57 2.69 -1.76 -10.76
CA SER A 57 3.43 -0.91 -11.70
C SER A 57 3.70 0.50 -11.20
N GLY A 58 3.14 0.88 -10.04
CA GLY A 58 3.39 2.18 -9.46
C GLY A 58 4.79 2.27 -8.85
N GLU A 59 5.30 3.49 -8.75
CA GLU A 59 6.60 3.77 -8.18
C GLU A 59 6.44 4.23 -6.74
N VAL A 60 7.25 3.66 -5.83
CA VAL A 60 7.28 4.13 -4.45
C VAL A 60 8.15 5.37 -4.40
N VAL A 61 7.61 6.46 -3.88
CA VAL A 61 8.28 7.76 -3.84
C VAL A 61 8.18 8.37 -2.45
N SER A 62 9.00 9.40 -2.23
CA SER A 62 9.00 10.15 -0.97
C SER A 62 8.39 11.52 -1.20
N ALA A 63 7.77 12.08 -0.15
CA ALA A 63 7.32 13.46 -0.20
C ALA A 63 8.52 14.38 -0.04
N VAL A 64 8.49 15.53 -0.72
CA VAL A 64 9.51 16.56 -0.62
C VAL A 64 8.83 17.86 -0.23
N GLU A 65 9.30 18.49 0.81
CA GLU A 65 8.77 19.77 1.30
C GLU A 65 9.86 20.85 1.29
N GLY A 66 9.43 22.09 1.18
CA GLY A 66 10.33 23.24 1.15
C GLY A 66 10.53 23.76 -0.25
N VAL A 67 11.27 24.87 -0.36
CA VAL A 67 11.49 25.60 -1.61
C VAL A 67 13.00 25.86 -1.78
N GLY A 68 13.50 25.66 -3.00
CA GLY A 68 14.90 25.93 -3.32
C GLY A 68 15.85 25.09 -2.49
N ASP A 69 16.84 25.72 -1.88
CA ASP A 69 17.86 25.02 -1.08
C ASP A 69 17.33 24.49 0.25
N GLU A 70 16.12 24.88 0.63
CA GLU A 70 15.49 24.41 1.86
C GLU A 70 14.65 23.16 1.65
N ARG A 71 14.64 22.62 0.45
CA ARG A 71 13.91 21.38 0.15
C ARG A 71 14.51 20.21 0.91
N ARG A 72 13.63 19.40 1.48
CA ARG A 72 14.02 18.20 2.21
C ARG A 72 13.04 17.08 1.97
N VAL A 73 13.52 15.86 2.04
CA VAL A 73 12.69 14.67 1.93
C VAL A 73 11.94 14.49 3.25
N THR A 74 10.61 14.36 3.15
CA THR A 74 9.76 14.01 4.27
C THR A 74 9.01 12.73 3.88
N ARG A 75 8.53 11.98 4.86
CA ARG A 75 7.80 10.73 4.59
C ARG A 75 8.50 9.86 3.55
N GLU A 76 9.76 9.50 3.83
CA GLU A 76 10.58 8.71 2.90
C GLU A 76 9.91 7.39 2.55
N GLY A 77 9.74 7.13 1.25
CA GLY A 77 9.16 5.90 0.75
C GLY A 77 7.71 5.67 1.15
N ALA A 78 6.97 6.69 1.57
CA ALA A 78 5.62 6.57 2.12
C ALA A 78 4.51 6.75 1.09
N LEU A 79 4.85 7.09 -0.16
CA LEU A 79 3.89 7.34 -1.22
C LEU A 79 4.06 6.31 -2.35
N VAL A 80 2.95 5.98 -3.01
CA VAL A 80 3.01 5.21 -4.24
C VAL A 80 2.40 6.04 -5.37
N ARG A 81 3.11 6.11 -6.49
CA ARG A 81 2.75 6.95 -7.64
C ARG A 81 2.08 6.14 -8.72
N CYS A 82 0.88 6.58 -9.14
CA CYS A 82 0.15 5.95 -10.23
C CYS A 82 0.98 6.00 -11.53
N PRO A 83 1.13 4.87 -12.25
CA PRO A 83 1.95 4.85 -13.46
C PRO A 83 1.37 5.65 -14.62
N TRP A 84 0.05 5.85 -14.67
CA TRP A 84 -0.60 6.53 -15.82
C TRP A 84 -0.61 8.04 -15.70
N HIS A 85 -0.98 8.58 -14.52
CA HIS A 85 -1.17 10.03 -14.35
C HIS A 85 -0.24 10.66 -13.33
N LYS A 86 0.65 9.86 -12.74
CA LYS A 86 1.64 10.34 -11.77
C LYS A 86 1.02 10.98 -10.52
N TRP A 87 -0.17 10.53 -10.14
CA TRP A 87 -0.78 10.95 -8.88
C TRP A 87 -0.24 10.10 -7.74
N ASP A 88 0.09 10.75 -6.64
CA ASP A 88 0.68 10.08 -5.48
C ASP A 88 -0.38 9.75 -4.43
N PHE A 89 -0.27 8.55 -3.85
CA PHE A 89 -1.16 8.09 -2.79
C PHE A 89 -0.33 7.75 -1.56
N ASP A 90 -0.81 8.21 -0.40
CA ASP A 90 -0.20 7.84 0.87
C ASP A 90 -0.48 6.35 1.12
N ILE A 91 0.58 5.56 1.27
CA ILE A 91 0.45 4.11 1.43
C ILE A 91 -0.29 3.76 2.72
N ALA A 92 0.00 4.44 3.81
CA ALA A 92 -0.61 4.14 5.10
C ALA A 92 -2.10 4.45 5.16
N SER A 93 -2.54 5.56 4.55
CA SER A 93 -3.94 5.99 4.58
C SER A 93 -4.73 5.67 3.32
N GLY A 94 -4.04 5.43 2.20
CA GLY A 94 -4.68 5.26 0.90
C GLY A 94 -5.13 6.56 0.26
N ARG A 95 -4.91 7.71 0.92
CA ARG A 95 -5.41 8.99 0.44
C ARG A 95 -4.56 9.54 -0.69
N CYS A 96 -5.23 10.08 -1.74
CA CYS A 96 -4.56 10.76 -2.83
C CYS A 96 -4.03 12.12 -2.37
N GLU A 97 -2.76 12.41 -2.69
CA GLU A 97 -2.13 13.68 -2.32
C GLU A 97 -2.62 14.84 -3.19
N VAL A 98 -3.12 14.54 -4.38
CA VAL A 98 -3.61 15.55 -5.33
C VAL A 98 -5.08 15.87 -5.08
N ASP A 99 -5.89 14.85 -4.76
CA ASP A 99 -7.32 15.01 -4.54
C ASP A 99 -7.76 14.19 -3.33
N ALA A 100 -7.99 14.86 -2.22
CA ALA A 100 -8.34 14.21 -0.96
C ALA A 100 -9.67 13.45 -0.98
N ARG A 101 -10.48 13.64 -2.03
CA ARG A 101 -11.73 12.89 -2.19
C ARG A 101 -11.49 11.48 -2.70
N LEU A 102 -10.31 11.23 -3.30
CA LEU A 102 -9.96 9.92 -3.83
C LEU A 102 -9.15 9.14 -2.81
N ARG A 103 -9.49 7.87 -2.67
CA ARG A 103 -8.74 6.94 -1.82
C ARG A 103 -8.64 5.60 -2.52
N VAL A 104 -7.45 5.00 -2.48
CA VAL A 104 -7.32 3.62 -2.88
C VAL A 104 -7.87 2.74 -1.76
N ARG A 105 -8.55 1.65 -2.14
CA ARG A 105 -9.11 0.73 -1.16
C ARG A 105 -8.00 0.10 -0.33
N ARG A 106 -8.20 0.09 1.00
CA ARG A 106 -7.28 -0.52 1.95
C ARG A 106 -7.87 -1.81 2.49
N TYR A 107 -7.00 -2.79 2.69
CA TYR A 107 -7.38 -4.08 3.25
C TYR A 107 -6.73 -4.25 4.62
N ALA A 108 -7.40 -4.99 5.50
CA ALA A 108 -6.83 -5.28 6.81
C ALA A 108 -5.64 -6.23 6.65
N VAL A 109 -4.56 -5.93 7.33
CA VAL A 109 -3.38 -6.79 7.39
C VAL A 109 -2.89 -6.81 8.82
N ARG A 110 -2.51 -8.01 9.30
CA ARG A 110 -2.04 -8.17 10.68
C ARG A 110 -0.98 -9.25 10.75
N VAL A 111 -0.17 -9.17 11.78
CA VAL A 111 0.77 -10.25 12.12
C VAL A 111 0.11 -11.08 13.20
N GLU A 112 0.07 -12.39 12.99
CA GLU A 112 -0.54 -13.33 13.91
C GLU A 112 0.43 -14.49 14.10
N GLY A 113 1.10 -14.52 15.25
CA GLY A 113 2.17 -15.47 15.49
C GLY A 113 3.31 -15.25 14.49
N CYS A 114 3.65 -16.29 13.73
CA CYS A 114 4.69 -16.22 12.70
C CYS A 114 4.12 -16.03 11.30
N GLU A 115 2.87 -15.56 11.20
CA GLU A 115 2.21 -15.38 9.92
C GLU A 115 1.78 -13.93 9.69
N LEU A 116 1.83 -13.52 8.42
CA LEU A 116 1.20 -12.29 7.96
C LEU A 116 -0.17 -12.68 7.39
N VAL A 117 -1.22 -12.00 7.85
CA VAL A 117 -2.59 -12.28 7.42
C VAL A 117 -3.15 -11.07 6.70
N VAL A 118 -3.54 -11.26 5.44
CA VAL A 118 -4.18 -10.23 4.62
C VAL A 118 -5.66 -10.61 4.47
N SER A 119 -6.55 -9.69 4.79
CA SER A 119 -7.99 -9.96 4.79
C SER A 119 -8.71 -9.07 3.80
N LEU A 120 -9.79 -9.58 3.20
CA LEU A 120 -10.67 -8.77 2.35
C LEU A 120 -11.45 -7.73 3.16
N ASP A 121 -11.42 -7.81 4.48
CA ASP A 121 -12.04 -6.79 5.32
C ASP A 121 -11.29 -5.46 5.13
N GLY A 122 -12.04 -4.37 5.18
CA GLY A 122 -11.42 -3.06 5.07
C GLY A 122 -10.52 -2.77 6.26
N ALA A 123 -9.41 -2.06 6.01
CA ALA A 123 -8.56 -1.60 7.10
C ALA A 123 -9.30 -0.59 7.97
N PRO A 124 -9.00 -0.53 9.27
CA PRO A 124 -9.58 0.50 10.13
C PRO A 124 -9.29 1.90 9.58
N VAL A 125 -10.27 2.79 9.70
CA VAL A 125 -10.08 4.18 9.28
C VAL A 125 -9.02 4.79 10.20
N ALA A 126 -7.93 5.30 9.61
CA ALA A 126 -6.93 6.04 10.38
C ALA A 126 -7.57 7.33 10.85
N GLY A 127 -7.60 7.50 12.16
CA GLY A 127 -8.19 8.69 12.79
C GLY A 127 -7.48 9.97 12.40
#